data_78fd95c7ca1e11d742e2a64f2a57eac8
#
_entry.id   78fd95c7ca1e11d742e2a64f2a57eac8
#
_cell.length_a   1.000
_cell.length_b   1.000
_cell.length_c   1.000
_cell.angle_alpha   90.00
_cell.angle_beta   90.00
_cell.angle_gamma   90.00
#
_symmetry.space_group_name_H-M   'P 1'
#
loop_
_entity.id
_entity.type
_entity.pdbx_description
1 polymer ?
#
loop_
_entity_poly.entity_id
_entity_poly.type
_entity_poly.pdbx_seq_one_letter_code
_entity_poly.pdbx_strand_id
1 'polypeptide(L)'
;MPVPHLDRPICEPVELRPGARLRVQRIRQGGDAGASAPFPHYHDVCELVLFGHVRGDFIAGGRRHPLVPGCIAYVPSLQQHDFALQPGPRDWTLVQIDAASAAGLARGPGLERLAGAFCAKPDGALDKRIAMLGDWLLDRGGSDPIAAPLAAVLLRAVAGAPVIEGEPLPGDPDALERLRPAIEQLRRDPANAPSAEAAAGLCALAPAYFSRRFGQLLGMPWSDYVRTHRLHLASQRLLEGDQTVADIAYALGFATPSHFGDVFHRRFGMTPSAYRRAGRP
;
A
#
# COMPACT_ATOMS: atom_id res chain seq x y z
N MET A 1 -15.50 -14.42 -21.81
CA MET A 1 -16.44 -14.38 -20.68
C MET A 1 -16.19 -13.10 -19.94
N PRO A 2 -17.19 -12.26 -19.64
CA PRO A 2 -16.97 -11.10 -18.78
C PRO A 2 -16.57 -11.62 -17.41
N VAL A 3 -15.44 -11.09 -16.89
CA VAL A 3 -15.03 -11.32 -15.52
C VAL A 3 -16.15 -10.78 -14.62
N PRO A 4 -16.66 -11.56 -13.65
CA PRO A 4 -17.68 -11.04 -12.72
C PRO A 4 -17.15 -9.75 -12.11
N HIS A 5 -17.95 -8.70 -12.10
CA HIS A 5 -17.66 -7.49 -11.37
C HIS A 5 -17.39 -7.90 -9.92
N LEU A 6 -16.17 -7.75 -9.47
CA LEU A 6 -15.83 -7.92 -8.06
C LEU A 6 -16.41 -6.71 -7.33
N ASP A 7 -17.61 -6.85 -6.78
CA ASP A 7 -18.27 -5.83 -5.96
C ASP A 7 -17.50 -5.52 -4.65
N ARG A 8 -16.38 -6.20 -4.43
CA ARG A 8 -15.55 -6.07 -3.22
C ARG A 8 -14.07 -5.98 -3.59
N PRO A 9 -13.32 -5.05 -2.97
CA PRO A 9 -11.89 -4.98 -3.13
C PRO A 9 -11.23 -6.29 -2.67
N ILE A 10 -10.19 -6.69 -3.36
CA ILE A 10 -9.40 -7.87 -3.00
C ILE A 10 -8.05 -7.46 -2.43
N CYS A 11 -7.49 -8.29 -1.55
CA CYS A 11 -6.10 -8.18 -1.15
C CYS A 11 -5.22 -8.77 -2.25
N GLU A 12 -4.47 -7.94 -2.95
CA GLU A 12 -3.46 -8.40 -3.89
C GLU A 12 -2.17 -8.72 -3.11
N PRO A 13 -1.73 -9.98 -3.08
CA PRO A 13 -0.49 -10.31 -2.42
C PRO A 13 0.70 -9.77 -3.24
N VAL A 14 1.50 -8.91 -2.63
CA VAL A 14 2.77 -8.46 -3.21
C VAL A 14 3.91 -9.25 -2.58
N GLU A 15 4.56 -10.07 -3.39
CA GLU A 15 5.73 -10.85 -2.95
C GLU A 15 7.00 -10.01 -3.17
N LEU A 16 7.60 -9.58 -2.08
CA LEU A 16 8.96 -9.09 -2.06
C LEU A 16 9.92 -10.28 -1.91
N ARG A 17 11.05 -10.25 -2.60
CA ARG A 17 12.09 -11.29 -2.41
C ARG A 17 12.52 -11.32 -0.94
N PRO A 18 12.84 -12.48 -0.38
CA PRO A 18 13.36 -12.57 0.99
C PRO A 18 14.54 -11.61 1.18
N GLY A 19 14.46 -10.75 2.20
CA GLY A 19 15.47 -9.73 2.47
C GLY A 19 15.38 -8.46 1.64
N ALA A 20 14.59 -8.42 0.57
CA ALA A 20 14.37 -7.19 -0.20
C ALA A 20 13.31 -6.31 0.48
N ARG A 21 13.58 -5.03 0.59
CA ARG A 21 12.67 -4.03 1.16
C ARG A 21 11.82 -3.35 0.09
N LEU A 22 12.14 -3.56 -1.17
CA LEU A 22 11.40 -3.02 -2.28
C LEU A 22 11.49 -3.91 -3.52
N ARG A 23 10.51 -3.73 -4.41
CA ARG A 23 10.44 -4.36 -5.73
C ARG A 23 10.28 -3.27 -6.77
N VAL A 24 11.02 -3.39 -7.86
CA VAL A 24 10.91 -2.44 -8.98
C VAL A 24 10.70 -3.24 -10.25
N GLN A 25 9.74 -2.80 -11.06
CA GLN A 25 9.43 -3.42 -12.35
C GLN A 25 9.10 -2.36 -13.38
N ARG A 26 9.51 -2.57 -14.63
CA ARG A 26 9.03 -1.85 -15.80
C ARG A 26 7.97 -2.70 -16.49
N ILE A 27 6.80 -2.15 -16.68
CA ILE A 27 5.69 -2.77 -17.42
C ILE A 27 5.48 -1.97 -18.73
N ARG A 28 5.35 -2.70 -19.84
CA ARG A 28 5.05 -2.14 -21.16
C ARG A 28 3.98 -2.96 -21.82
N GLN A 29 2.96 -2.30 -22.34
CA GLN A 29 1.87 -2.93 -23.08
C GLN A 29 1.73 -2.24 -24.44
N GLY A 30 1.58 -3.04 -25.50
CA GLY A 30 1.53 -2.56 -26.89
C GLY A 30 0.23 -1.86 -27.25
N GLY A 31 0.12 -1.47 -28.51
CA GLY A 31 -1.07 -0.79 -29.03
C GLY A 31 -2.34 -1.63 -29.06
N ASP A 32 -2.20 -2.95 -28.97
CA ASP A 32 -3.28 -3.95 -28.89
C ASP A 32 -3.83 -4.14 -27.47
N ALA A 33 -3.23 -3.48 -26.46
CA ALA A 33 -3.72 -3.56 -25.09
C ALA A 33 -5.14 -3.00 -24.99
N GLY A 34 -6.07 -3.84 -24.53
CA GLY A 34 -7.46 -3.45 -24.27
C GLY A 34 -7.59 -2.54 -23.04
N ALA A 35 -8.80 -2.06 -22.76
CA ALA A 35 -9.10 -1.39 -21.52
C ALA A 35 -8.82 -2.31 -20.31
N SER A 36 -8.31 -1.76 -19.20
CA SER A 36 -8.24 -2.54 -17.99
C SER A 36 -9.66 -2.81 -17.46
N ALA A 37 -9.91 -4.07 -17.05
CA ALA A 37 -11.10 -4.35 -16.26
C ALA A 37 -10.95 -3.67 -14.88
N PRO A 38 -12.05 -3.15 -14.30
CA PRO A 38 -12.03 -2.64 -12.93
C PRO A 38 -11.51 -3.72 -11.96
N PHE A 39 -10.51 -3.36 -11.19
CA PHE A 39 -9.86 -4.24 -10.22
C PHE A 39 -9.58 -3.49 -8.92
N PRO A 40 -10.64 -3.09 -8.17
CA PRO A 40 -10.43 -2.46 -6.89
C PRO A 40 -9.66 -3.40 -5.97
N HIS A 41 -8.49 -2.99 -5.51
CA HIS A 41 -7.62 -3.80 -4.67
C HIS A 41 -6.89 -2.97 -3.63
N TYR A 42 -6.24 -3.65 -2.71
CA TYR A 42 -5.28 -3.08 -1.77
C TYR A 42 -4.18 -4.12 -1.52
N HIS A 43 -3.03 -3.66 -1.09
CA HIS A 43 -1.89 -4.48 -0.74
C HIS A 43 -1.19 -3.93 0.51
N ASP A 44 -0.30 -4.72 1.08
CA ASP A 44 0.42 -4.40 2.32
C ASP A 44 1.74 -3.65 2.10
N VAL A 45 2.02 -3.23 0.87
CA VAL A 45 3.17 -2.39 0.50
C VAL A 45 2.70 -0.97 0.19
N CYS A 46 3.61 0.00 0.24
CA CYS A 46 3.40 1.29 -0.42
C CYS A 46 3.74 1.16 -1.90
N GLU A 47 2.97 1.80 -2.75
CA GLU A 47 3.13 1.71 -4.19
C GLU A 47 3.32 3.08 -4.82
N LEU A 48 4.30 3.17 -5.71
CA LEU A 48 4.52 4.28 -6.62
C LEU A 48 4.42 3.76 -8.05
N VAL A 49 3.57 4.38 -8.85
CA VAL A 49 3.46 4.10 -10.29
C VAL A 49 3.93 5.33 -11.04
N LEU A 50 5.09 5.23 -11.66
CA LEU A 50 5.67 6.28 -12.49
C LEU A 50 5.25 6.02 -13.93
N PHE A 51 4.24 6.72 -14.41
CA PHE A 51 3.71 6.52 -15.76
C PHE A 51 4.57 7.21 -16.82
N GLY A 52 4.92 6.47 -17.88
CA GLY A 52 5.41 7.04 -19.13
C GLY A 52 4.22 7.45 -19.99
N HIS A 53 3.73 6.54 -20.80
CA HIS A 53 2.51 6.73 -21.59
C HIS A 53 1.32 6.07 -20.89
N VAL A 54 0.27 6.83 -20.69
CA VAL A 54 -0.95 6.32 -20.08
C VAL A 54 -2.12 7.23 -20.43
N ARG A 55 -3.33 6.65 -20.48
CA ARG A 55 -4.62 7.33 -20.48
C ARG A 55 -5.59 6.54 -19.62
N GLY A 56 -6.42 7.22 -18.86
CA GLY A 56 -7.38 6.59 -17.97
C GLY A 56 -7.51 7.36 -16.67
N ASP A 57 -7.89 6.64 -15.63
CA ASP A 57 -8.12 7.21 -14.33
C ASP A 57 -7.44 6.38 -13.24
N PHE A 58 -6.92 7.06 -12.23
CA PHE A 58 -6.54 6.50 -10.96
C PHE A 58 -7.63 6.77 -9.93
N ILE A 59 -8.11 5.73 -9.29
CA ILE A 59 -9.24 5.78 -8.36
C ILE A 59 -8.72 5.41 -6.97
N ALA A 60 -8.75 6.35 -6.03
CA ALA A 60 -8.35 6.13 -4.66
C ALA A 60 -8.97 7.18 -3.73
N GLY A 61 -9.20 6.82 -2.46
CA GLY A 61 -9.71 7.76 -1.46
C GLY A 61 -11.06 8.38 -1.82
N GLY A 62 -11.92 7.66 -2.56
CA GLY A 62 -13.22 8.19 -3.00
C GLY A 62 -13.12 9.23 -4.13
N ARG A 63 -11.99 9.36 -4.78
CA ARG A 63 -11.75 10.33 -5.86
C ARG A 63 -11.22 9.63 -7.11
N ARG A 64 -11.50 10.23 -8.27
CA ARG A 64 -11.04 9.82 -9.59
C ARG A 64 -10.07 10.87 -10.11
N HIS A 65 -8.80 10.50 -10.26
CA HIS A 65 -7.76 11.37 -10.78
C HIS A 65 -7.47 11.01 -12.24
N PRO A 66 -7.51 11.97 -13.18
CA PRO A 66 -7.17 11.68 -14.57
C PRO A 66 -5.68 11.35 -14.69
N LEU A 67 -5.38 10.24 -15.38
CA LEU A 67 -4.02 9.86 -15.71
C LEU A 67 -3.58 10.52 -17.01
N VAL A 68 -2.45 11.19 -16.96
CA VAL A 68 -1.80 11.84 -18.10
C VAL A 68 -0.36 11.34 -18.24
N PRO A 69 0.24 11.37 -19.45
CA PRO A 69 1.64 10.97 -19.62
C PRO A 69 2.59 11.66 -18.63
N GLY A 70 3.47 10.89 -18.02
CA GLY A 70 4.42 11.35 -17.00
C GLY A 70 3.80 11.70 -15.64
N CYS A 71 2.55 11.31 -15.36
CA CYS A 71 1.99 11.43 -14.01
C CYS A 71 2.50 10.31 -13.10
N ILE A 72 2.28 10.50 -11.81
CA ILE A 72 2.69 9.58 -10.75
C ILE A 72 1.49 9.31 -9.88
N ALA A 73 1.17 8.04 -9.63
CA ALA A 73 0.25 7.65 -8.59
C ALA A 73 1.03 7.13 -7.38
N TYR A 74 0.63 7.57 -6.19
CA TYR A 74 1.14 7.06 -4.92
C TYR A 74 0.00 6.46 -4.11
N VAL A 75 0.24 5.29 -3.54
CA VAL A 75 -0.71 4.57 -2.69
C VAL A 75 0.02 4.10 -1.43
N PRO A 76 -0.38 4.54 -0.24
CA PRO A 76 0.14 3.98 0.99
C PRO A 76 -0.38 2.55 1.21
N SER A 77 0.34 1.79 2.03
CA SER A 77 -0.05 0.44 2.42
C SER A 77 -1.49 0.37 2.92
N LEU A 78 -2.21 -0.69 2.53
CA LEU A 78 -3.58 -1.00 2.94
C LEU A 78 -4.63 0.05 2.50
N GLN A 79 -4.30 0.88 1.54
CA GLN A 79 -5.29 1.76 0.93
C GLN A 79 -5.85 1.15 -0.35
N GLN A 80 -7.18 1.07 -0.42
CA GLN A 80 -7.88 0.63 -1.63
C GLN A 80 -7.65 1.61 -2.78
N HIS A 81 -7.38 1.04 -3.95
CA HIS A 81 -7.21 1.80 -5.20
C HIS A 81 -7.56 0.94 -6.42
N ASP A 82 -7.65 1.60 -7.58
CA ASP A 82 -7.88 0.99 -8.88
C ASP A 82 -7.29 1.87 -9.99
N PHE A 83 -6.99 1.24 -11.13
CA PHE A 83 -6.54 1.91 -12.35
C PHE A 83 -7.46 1.55 -13.52
N ALA A 84 -8.32 2.47 -13.90
CA ALA A 84 -9.19 2.34 -15.07
C ALA A 84 -8.46 2.83 -16.32
N LEU A 85 -7.66 1.97 -16.93
CA LEU A 85 -6.81 2.32 -18.08
C LEU A 85 -7.57 2.18 -19.41
N GLN A 86 -7.43 3.17 -20.27
CA GLN A 86 -7.99 3.14 -21.62
C GLN A 86 -7.18 2.23 -22.56
N PRO A 87 -7.79 1.73 -23.66
CA PRO A 87 -7.07 0.96 -24.67
C PRO A 87 -5.91 1.74 -25.30
N GLY A 88 -4.88 1.02 -25.70
CA GLY A 88 -3.74 1.57 -26.42
C GLY A 88 -2.39 1.33 -25.72
N PRO A 89 -1.29 1.83 -26.32
CA PRO A 89 0.04 1.64 -25.78
C PRO A 89 0.18 2.37 -24.45
N ARG A 90 0.81 1.68 -23.49
CA ARG A 90 1.03 2.24 -22.15
C ARG A 90 2.25 1.62 -21.49
N ASP A 91 2.92 2.40 -20.67
CA ASP A 91 4.07 1.94 -19.92
C ASP A 91 4.20 2.67 -18.58
N TRP A 92 4.75 1.97 -17.60
CA TRP A 92 5.03 2.54 -16.28
C TRP A 92 6.15 1.79 -15.55
N THR A 93 6.79 2.46 -14.63
CA THR A 93 7.67 1.84 -13.63
C THR A 93 6.90 1.73 -12.33
N LEU A 94 6.79 0.50 -11.84
CA LEU A 94 6.15 0.16 -10.57
C LEU A 94 7.24 0.04 -9.51
N VAL A 95 7.13 0.80 -8.41
CA VAL A 95 8.00 0.72 -7.24
C VAL A 95 7.15 0.38 -6.03
N GLN A 96 7.33 -0.80 -5.50
CA GLN A 96 6.62 -1.30 -4.32
C GLN A 96 7.60 -1.39 -3.16
N ILE A 97 7.28 -0.75 -2.05
CA ILE A 97 8.14 -0.62 -0.88
C ILE A 97 7.42 -1.23 0.32
N ASP A 98 8.09 -2.11 1.06
CA ASP A 98 7.48 -2.61 2.30
C ASP A 98 7.07 -1.44 3.19
N ALA A 99 5.91 -1.56 3.85
CA ALA A 99 5.32 -0.41 4.51
C ALA A 99 6.16 0.13 5.68
N ALA A 100 7.06 -0.68 6.27
CA ALA A 100 7.96 -0.19 7.30
C ALA A 100 9.07 0.66 6.75
N SER A 101 9.72 0.12 5.74
CA SER A 101 10.72 0.90 5.04
C SER A 101 10.09 2.20 4.56
N ALA A 102 8.92 2.16 3.93
CA ALA A 102 8.20 3.36 3.52
C ALA A 102 7.91 4.31 4.69
N ALA A 103 7.41 3.82 5.82
CA ALA A 103 7.14 4.63 7.01
C ALA A 103 8.44 5.21 7.63
N GLY A 104 9.54 4.46 7.57
CA GLY A 104 10.85 4.93 7.98
C GLY A 104 11.38 6.04 7.07
N LEU A 105 11.23 5.87 5.76
CA LEU A 105 11.67 6.80 4.73
C LEU A 105 10.78 8.06 4.65
N ALA A 106 9.50 7.94 4.99
CA ALA A 106 8.50 9.01 4.94
C ALA A 106 8.47 9.90 6.20
N ARG A 107 9.50 9.87 7.03
CA ARG A 107 9.60 10.72 8.23
C ARG A 107 10.23 12.08 7.90
N GLY A 108 9.63 13.13 8.43
CA GLY A 108 10.14 14.49 8.37
C GLY A 108 9.17 15.49 7.73
N PRO A 109 9.47 16.78 7.82
CA PRO A 109 8.61 17.82 7.27
C PRO A 109 8.42 17.68 5.75
N GLY A 110 7.22 18.02 5.27
CA GLY A 110 6.86 17.99 3.86
C GLY A 110 6.49 16.60 3.30
N LEU A 111 6.39 15.58 4.17
CA LEU A 111 6.03 14.22 3.78
C LEU A 111 4.64 13.79 4.27
N GLU A 112 3.88 14.71 4.84
CA GLU A 112 2.53 14.47 5.40
C GLU A 112 1.57 13.93 4.32
N ARG A 113 1.78 14.35 3.06
CA ARG A 113 1.02 13.87 1.90
C ARG A 113 1.10 12.36 1.71
N LEU A 114 2.21 11.73 2.09
CA LEU A 114 2.40 10.28 1.97
C LEU A 114 1.51 9.46 2.92
N ALA A 115 0.72 10.11 3.77
CA ALA A 115 -0.30 9.43 4.58
C ALA A 115 -1.54 9.01 3.77
N GLY A 116 -1.77 9.58 2.60
CA GLY A 116 -2.89 9.27 1.71
C GLY A 116 -2.47 9.00 0.27
N ALA A 117 -3.37 8.40 -0.52
CA ALA A 117 -3.14 8.23 -1.95
C ALA A 117 -3.33 9.56 -2.69
N PHE A 118 -2.53 9.79 -3.70
CA PHE A 118 -2.65 10.96 -4.58
C PHE A 118 -2.08 10.68 -5.97
N CYS A 119 -2.50 11.50 -6.93
CA CYS A 119 -1.90 11.58 -8.25
C CYS A 119 -1.16 12.91 -8.39
N ALA A 120 0.03 12.90 -8.96
CA ALA A 120 0.84 14.09 -9.16
C ALA A 120 1.39 14.17 -10.59
N LYS A 121 1.61 15.38 -11.07
CA LYS A 121 2.31 15.65 -12.34
C LYS A 121 3.50 16.55 -12.05
N PRO A 122 4.71 15.99 -11.98
CA PRO A 122 5.91 16.80 -11.83
C PRO A 122 6.15 17.69 -13.05
N ASP A 123 6.76 18.84 -12.82
CA ASP A 123 7.20 19.72 -13.88
C ASP A 123 8.50 19.24 -14.54
N GLY A 124 8.90 19.88 -15.66
CA GLY A 124 9.91 19.37 -16.58
C GLY A 124 11.28 19.02 -15.93
N ALA A 125 11.77 19.77 -14.93
CA ALA A 125 13.04 19.47 -14.25
C ALA A 125 12.87 18.35 -13.22
N LEU A 126 11.78 18.38 -12.45
CA LEU A 126 11.47 17.38 -11.44
C LEU A 126 11.09 16.04 -12.10
N ASP A 127 10.36 16.08 -13.20
CA ASP A 127 10.00 14.91 -13.99
C ASP A 127 11.25 14.10 -14.43
N LYS A 128 12.23 14.78 -15.01
CA LYS A 128 13.51 14.15 -15.40
C LYS A 128 14.26 13.53 -14.22
N ARG A 129 14.26 14.17 -13.08
CA ARG A 129 14.92 13.65 -11.86
C ARG A 129 14.22 12.43 -11.31
N ILE A 130 12.88 12.45 -11.28
CA ILE A 130 12.07 11.32 -10.84
C ILE A 130 12.23 10.12 -11.79
N ALA A 131 12.19 10.35 -13.11
CA ALA A 131 12.43 9.33 -14.11
C ALA A 131 13.83 8.69 -13.94
N MET A 132 14.86 9.52 -13.77
CA MET A 132 16.24 9.04 -13.51
C MET A 132 16.32 8.19 -12.24
N LEU A 133 15.69 8.60 -11.16
CA LEU A 133 15.66 7.81 -9.91
C LEU A 133 14.93 6.47 -10.11
N GLY A 134 13.82 6.47 -10.84
CA GLY A 134 13.09 5.26 -11.19
C GLY A 134 13.90 4.30 -12.04
N ASP A 135 14.61 4.80 -13.05
CA ASP A 135 15.50 4.02 -13.91
C ASP A 135 16.69 3.46 -13.10
N TRP A 136 17.28 4.27 -12.23
CA TRP A 136 18.38 3.81 -11.37
C TRP A 136 17.94 2.72 -10.39
N LEU A 137 16.76 2.85 -9.79
CA LEU A 137 16.16 1.80 -8.96
C LEU A 137 15.91 0.52 -9.77
N LEU A 138 15.46 0.65 -11.01
CA LEU A 138 15.21 -0.48 -11.90
C LEU A 138 16.50 -1.23 -12.24
N ASP A 139 17.58 -0.50 -12.55
CA ASP A 139 18.88 -1.06 -12.90
C ASP A 139 19.54 -1.78 -11.72
N ARG A 140 19.43 -1.23 -10.50
CA ARG A 140 20.03 -1.81 -9.29
C ARG A 140 19.19 -2.94 -8.70
N GLY A 141 17.87 -2.85 -8.83
CA GLY A 141 16.93 -3.77 -8.20
C GLY A 141 16.77 -3.55 -6.70
N GLY A 142 15.70 -4.12 -6.15
CA GLY A 142 15.26 -3.85 -4.79
C GLY A 142 16.12 -4.41 -3.66
N SER A 143 17.07 -5.29 -3.97
CA SER A 143 18.00 -5.89 -2.99
C SER A 143 19.36 -5.17 -2.90
N ASP A 144 19.61 -4.19 -3.76
CA ASP A 144 20.85 -3.40 -3.73
C ASP A 144 20.85 -2.47 -2.50
N PRO A 145 21.95 -2.36 -1.75
CA PRO A 145 22.05 -1.47 -0.58
C PRO A 145 21.69 0.00 -0.87
N ILE A 146 21.91 0.48 -2.11
CA ILE A 146 21.56 1.86 -2.50
C ILE A 146 20.05 2.04 -2.76
N ALA A 147 19.29 0.95 -2.92
CA ALA A 147 17.88 1.04 -3.30
C ALA A 147 17.04 1.78 -2.26
N ALA A 148 17.27 1.55 -0.97
CA ALA A 148 16.53 2.24 0.09
C ALA A 148 16.84 3.76 0.13
N PRO A 149 18.10 4.24 0.08
CA PRO A 149 18.41 5.65 -0.11
C PRO A 149 17.77 6.28 -1.35
N LEU A 150 17.82 5.59 -2.50
CA LEU A 150 17.18 6.09 -3.73
C LEU A 150 15.65 6.20 -3.57
N ALA A 151 15.02 5.20 -2.97
CA ALA A 151 13.58 5.25 -2.69
C ALA A 151 13.22 6.40 -1.74
N ALA A 152 14.06 6.72 -0.74
CA ALA A 152 13.85 7.86 0.14
C ALA A 152 13.86 9.19 -0.62
N VAL A 153 14.83 9.37 -1.52
CA VAL A 153 14.90 10.58 -2.37
C VAL A 153 13.72 10.64 -3.32
N LEU A 154 13.35 9.50 -3.93
CA LEU A 154 12.19 9.41 -4.82
C LEU A 154 10.89 9.79 -4.10
N LEU A 155 10.62 9.24 -2.91
CA LEU A 155 9.44 9.57 -2.11
C LEU A 155 9.37 11.06 -1.77
N ARG A 156 10.49 11.68 -1.40
CA ARG A 156 10.57 13.13 -1.14
C ARG A 156 10.28 13.95 -2.39
N ALA A 157 10.86 13.57 -3.52
CA ALA A 157 10.64 14.24 -4.80
C ALA A 157 9.15 14.17 -5.22
N VAL A 158 8.54 12.99 -5.07
CA VAL A 158 7.12 12.77 -5.40
C VAL A 158 6.19 13.51 -4.43
N ALA A 159 6.50 13.53 -3.13
CA ALA A 159 5.71 14.27 -2.14
C ALA A 159 5.70 15.79 -2.42
N GLY A 160 6.75 16.33 -3.01
CA GLY A 160 6.84 17.74 -3.41
C GLY A 160 6.23 18.07 -4.78
N ALA A 161 5.82 17.09 -5.56
CA ALA A 161 5.28 17.32 -6.90
C ALA A 161 3.87 17.94 -6.88
N PRO A 162 3.52 18.77 -7.89
CA PRO A 162 2.16 19.30 -8.05
C PRO A 162 1.12 18.17 -8.17
N VAL A 163 0.03 18.28 -7.41
CA VAL A 163 -1.05 17.28 -7.41
C VAL A 163 -1.99 17.49 -8.58
N ILE A 164 -2.43 16.40 -9.19
CA ILE A 164 -3.59 16.38 -10.07
C ILE A 164 -4.82 16.20 -9.18
N GLU A 165 -5.65 17.22 -9.12
CA GLU A 165 -6.90 17.14 -8.36
C GLU A 165 -7.82 16.07 -8.94
N GLY A 166 -8.40 15.25 -8.06
CA GLY A 166 -9.37 14.23 -8.45
C GLY A 166 -10.78 14.73 -8.31
N GLU A 167 -11.68 14.25 -9.16
CA GLU A 167 -13.12 14.47 -9.03
C GLU A 167 -13.69 13.52 -7.98
N PRO A 168 -14.60 13.99 -7.09
CA PRO A 168 -15.29 13.11 -6.15
C PRO A 168 -16.09 12.03 -6.91
N LEU A 169 -15.99 10.80 -6.48
CA LEU A 169 -16.86 9.74 -6.98
C LEU A 169 -18.27 9.88 -6.42
N PRO A 170 -19.31 9.47 -7.19
CA PRO A 170 -20.67 9.36 -6.64
C PRO A 170 -20.65 8.40 -5.45
N GLY A 171 -21.12 8.85 -4.29
CA GLY A 171 -21.13 8.09 -3.05
C GLY A 171 -20.99 9.00 -1.83
N ASP A 172 -20.69 8.40 -0.70
CA ASP A 172 -20.39 9.14 0.52
C ASP A 172 -18.87 9.42 0.56
N PRO A 173 -18.39 10.63 0.18
CA PRO A 173 -16.97 10.95 0.14
C PRO A 173 -16.32 10.88 1.53
N ASP A 174 -17.14 11.04 2.60
CA ASP A 174 -16.68 10.99 3.98
C ASP A 174 -16.71 9.57 4.56
N ALA A 175 -17.10 8.58 3.77
CA ALA A 175 -17.29 7.22 4.28
C ALA A 175 -16.01 6.63 4.88
N LEU A 176 -14.85 6.85 4.25
CA LEU A 176 -13.56 6.41 4.76
C LEU A 176 -13.12 7.27 5.96
N GLU A 177 -13.39 8.57 5.90
CA GLU A 177 -13.11 9.49 7.01
C GLU A 177 -13.86 9.11 8.29
N ARG A 178 -15.08 8.62 8.17
CA ARG A 178 -15.86 8.12 9.32
C ARG A 178 -15.25 6.87 9.96
N LEU A 179 -14.48 6.07 9.20
CA LEU A 179 -13.79 4.88 9.72
C LEU A 179 -12.40 5.21 10.27
N ARG A 180 -11.88 6.40 9.98
CA ARG A 180 -10.54 6.84 10.38
C ARG A 180 -10.26 6.70 11.87
N PRO A 181 -11.13 7.06 12.82
CA PRO A 181 -10.84 6.93 14.24
C PRO A 181 -10.48 5.50 14.67
N ALA A 182 -11.16 4.49 14.12
CA ALA A 182 -10.87 3.08 14.39
C ALA A 182 -9.51 2.66 13.81
N ILE A 183 -9.21 3.07 12.57
CA ILE A 183 -7.94 2.77 11.89
C ILE A 183 -6.76 3.44 12.61
N GLU A 184 -6.91 4.69 13.03
CA GLU A 184 -5.90 5.43 13.78
C GLU A 184 -5.63 4.81 15.16
N GLN A 185 -6.68 4.35 15.86
CA GLN A 185 -6.52 3.66 17.14
C GLN A 185 -5.76 2.34 16.96
N LEU A 186 -6.06 1.55 15.94
CA LEU A 186 -5.30 0.36 15.60
C LEU A 186 -3.83 0.67 15.31
N ARG A 187 -3.55 1.72 14.54
CA ARG A 187 -2.17 2.14 14.22
C ARG A 187 -1.39 2.59 15.45
N ARG A 188 -2.07 3.25 16.40
CA ARG A 188 -1.47 3.74 17.65
C ARG A 188 -1.15 2.61 18.62
N ASP A 189 -2.06 1.64 18.75
CA ASP A 189 -1.93 0.52 19.67
C ASP A 189 -2.39 -0.80 19.02
N PRO A 190 -1.52 -1.40 18.19
CA PRO A 190 -1.85 -2.66 17.52
C PRO A 190 -2.06 -3.84 18.49
N ALA A 191 -1.40 -3.80 19.65
CA ALA A 191 -1.52 -4.87 20.66
C ALA A 191 -2.92 -4.92 21.25
N ASN A 192 -3.51 -3.75 21.53
CA ASN A 192 -4.84 -3.59 22.12
C ASN A 192 -5.84 -3.08 21.07
N ALA A 193 -5.78 -3.65 19.86
CA ALA A 193 -6.71 -3.29 18.79
C ALA A 193 -8.17 -3.42 19.27
N PRO A 194 -9.02 -2.42 19.00
CA PRO A 194 -10.42 -2.46 19.42
C PRO A 194 -11.17 -3.62 18.74
N SER A 195 -12.11 -4.23 19.47
CA SER A 195 -13.09 -5.14 18.86
C SER A 195 -13.89 -4.41 17.78
N ALA A 196 -14.58 -5.14 16.91
CA ALA A 196 -15.44 -4.50 15.89
C ALA A 196 -16.51 -3.59 16.51
N GLU A 197 -17.04 -3.95 17.67
CA GLU A 197 -18.01 -3.16 18.42
C GLU A 197 -17.37 -1.88 18.99
N ALA A 198 -16.19 -2.00 19.63
CA ALA A 198 -15.47 -0.84 20.13
C ALA A 198 -14.99 0.07 18.99
N ALA A 199 -14.57 -0.47 17.86
CA ALA A 199 -14.20 0.26 16.66
C ALA A 199 -15.38 1.04 16.09
N ALA A 200 -16.58 0.44 16.08
CA ALA A 200 -17.81 1.11 15.69
C ALA A 200 -18.12 2.28 16.62
N GLY A 201 -17.94 2.10 17.93
CA GLY A 201 -18.12 3.17 18.94
C GLY A 201 -17.17 4.34 18.70
N LEU A 202 -15.89 4.08 18.39
CA LEU A 202 -14.93 5.13 18.05
C LEU A 202 -15.35 5.96 16.83
N CYS A 203 -16.07 5.33 15.91
CA CYS A 203 -16.57 5.95 14.69
C CYS A 203 -17.98 6.56 14.85
N ALA A 204 -18.57 6.51 16.04
CA ALA A 204 -19.97 6.89 16.30
C ALA A 204 -20.97 6.17 15.38
N LEU A 205 -20.73 4.89 15.09
CA LEU A 205 -21.56 4.05 14.20
C LEU A 205 -22.14 2.86 14.97
N ALA A 206 -23.32 2.41 14.52
CA ALA A 206 -23.86 1.13 14.99
C ALA A 206 -22.96 -0.03 14.53
N PRO A 207 -22.71 -1.08 15.35
CA PRO A 207 -21.78 -2.17 15.02
C PRO A 207 -22.07 -2.88 13.69
N ALA A 208 -23.34 -3.16 13.40
CA ALA A 208 -23.74 -3.80 12.15
C ALA A 208 -23.48 -2.89 10.93
N TYR A 209 -23.69 -1.58 11.07
CA TYR A 209 -23.40 -0.61 10.01
C TYR A 209 -21.90 -0.48 9.80
N PHE A 210 -21.11 -0.35 10.87
CA PHE A 210 -19.65 -0.32 10.81
C PHE A 210 -19.11 -1.55 10.08
N SER A 211 -19.48 -2.75 10.51
CA SER A 211 -18.99 -4.01 9.92
C SER A 211 -19.30 -4.11 8.43
N ARG A 212 -20.53 -3.79 8.04
CA ARG A 212 -20.94 -3.78 6.63
C ARG A 212 -20.17 -2.72 5.83
N ARG A 213 -20.09 -1.50 6.35
CA ARG A 213 -19.45 -0.36 5.67
C ARG A 213 -17.95 -0.57 5.56
N PHE A 214 -17.30 -1.05 6.63
CA PHE A 214 -15.90 -1.40 6.66
C PHE A 214 -15.59 -2.47 5.60
N GLY A 215 -16.35 -3.54 5.55
CA GLY A 215 -16.20 -4.60 4.55
C GLY A 215 -16.43 -4.13 3.12
N GLN A 216 -17.36 -3.21 2.88
CA GLN A 216 -17.60 -2.61 1.57
C GLN A 216 -16.44 -1.72 1.11
N LEU A 217 -15.89 -0.89 2.02
CA LEU A 217 -14.85 0.09 1.68
C LEU A 217 -13.44 -0.51 1.65
N LEU A 218 -13.16 -1.51 2.49
CA LEU A 218 -11.83 -2.08 2.64
C LEU A 218 -11.74 -3.54 2.18
N GLY A 219 -12.83 -4.11 1.67
CA GLY A 219 -12.87 -5.44 1.07
C GLY A 219 -12.71 -6.60 2.03
N MET A 220 -12.51 -6.32 3.34
CA MET A 220 -12.31 -7.35 4.36
C MET A 220 -12.99 -6.98 5.67
N PRO A 221 -13.34 -7.97 6.53
CA PRO A 221 -13.79 -7.70 7.90
C PRO A 221 -12.74 -6.96 8.73
N TRP A 222 -13.18 -6.19 9.73
CA TRP A 222 -12.30 -5.49 10.67
C TRP A 222 -11.26 -6.40 11.33
N SER A 223 -11.66 -7.60 11.76
CA SER A 223 -10.75 -8.58 12.36
C SER A 223 -9.60 -9.00 11.45
N ASP A 224 -9.87 -9.12 10.16
CA ASP A 224 -8.88 -9.50 9.15
C ASP A 224 -7.92 -8.33 8.86
N TYR A 225 -8.44 -7.11 8.84
CA TYR A 225 -7.65 -5.90 8.74
C TYR A 225 -6.68 -5.75 9.92
N VAL A 226 -7.16 -5.93 11.15
CA VAL A 226 -6.34 -5.94 12.37
C VAL A 226 -5.24 -7.00 12.27
N ARG A 227 -5.60 -8.23 11.89
CA ARG A 227 -4.64 -9.33 11.74
C ARG A 227 -3.57 -9.02 10.69
N THR A 228 -3.96 -8.52 9.54
CA THR A 228 -3.06 -8.15 8.44
C THR A 228 -2.10 -7.04 8.88
N HIS A 229 -2.60 -6.01 9.55
CA HIS A 229 -1.79 -4.93 10.09
C HIS A 229 -0.74 -5.42 11.12
N ARG A 230 -1.16 -6.30 12.04
CA ARG A 230 -0.25 -6.92 13.03
C ARG A 230 0.85 -7.77 12.37
N LEU A 231 0.49 -8.58 11.38
CA LEU A 231 1.45 -9.41 10.65
C LEU A 231 2.46 -8.57 9.89
N HIS A 232 2.01 -7.46 9.33
CA HIS A 232 2.86 -6.50 8.66
C HIS A 232 3.87 -5.88 9.63
N LEU A 233 3.43 -5.36 10.78
CA LEU A 233 4.33 -4.87 11.83
C LEU A 233 5.30 -5.96 12.33
N ALA A 234 4.84 -7.22 12.40
CA ALA A 234 5.70 -8.34 12.78
C ALA A 234 6.82 -8.57 11.77
N SER A 235 6.52 -8.55 10.47
CA SER A 235 7.54 -8.73 9.42
C SER A 235 8.65 -7.69 9.53
N GLN A 236 8.30 -6.47 9.87
CA GLN A 236 9.21 -5.36 10.11
C GLN A 236 10.13 -5.61 11.30
N ARG A 237 9.53 -5.88 12.48
CA ARG A 237 10.28 -6.12 13.72
C ARG A 237 11.22 -7.33 13.61
N LEU A 238 10.84 -8.33 12.82
CA LEU A 238 11.69 -9.48 12.53
C LEU A 238 12.96 -9.10 11.76
N LEU A 239 12.90 -8.12 10.88
CA LEU A 239 14.03 -7.66 10.05
C LEU A 239 14.90 -6.61 10.75
N GLU A 240 14.30 -5.74 11.57
CA GLU A 240 14.96 -4.56 12.12
C GLU A 240 15.50 -4.73 13.54
N GLY A 241 15.02 -5.73 14.30
CA GLY A 241 15.32 -5.85 15.72
C GLY A 241 15.80 -7.22 16.17
N ASP A 242 16.34 -7.28 17.40
CA ASP A 242 16.80 -8.51 18.05
C ASP A 242 15.76 -9.16 18.97
N GLN A 243 14.54 -8.60 19.01
CA GLN A 243 13.44 -9.17 19.80
C GLN A 243 13.19 -10.62 19.41
N THR A 244 12.88 -11.47 20.38
CA THR A 244 12.53 -12.85 20.08
C THR A 244 11.21 -12.92 19.30
N VAL A 245 10.99 -14.02 18.59
CA VAL A 245 9.72 -14.25 17.87
C VAL A 245 8.54 -14.21 18.85
N ALA A 246 8.74 -14.72 20.07
CA ALA A 246 7.71 -14.70 21.11
C ALA A 246 7.41 -13.28 21.59
N ASP A 247 8.44 -12.46 21.84
CA ASP A 247 8.25 -11.07 22.26
C ASP A 247 7.50 -10.26 21.19
N ILE A 248 7.83 -10.44 19.93
CA ILE A 248 7.14 -9.79 18.80
C ILE A 248 5.66 -10.21 18.78
N ALA A 249 5.38 -11.51 18.95
CA ALA A 249 4.00 -12.01 18.98
C ALA A 249 3.18 -11.35 20.07
N TYR A 250 3.69 -11.36 21.30
CA TYR A 250 2.99 -10.75 22.45
C TYR A 250 2.87 -9.23 22.32
N ALA A 251 3.94 -8.55 21.91
CA ALA A 251 3.94 -7.10 21.72
C ALA A 251 2.98 -6.62 20.59
N LEU A 252 2.51 -7.53 19.76
CA LEU A 252 1.52 -7.24 18.72
C LEU A 252 0.12 -7.81 19.06
N GLY A 253 -0.07 -8.34 20.28
CA GLY A 253 -1.37 -8.80 20.75
C GLY A 253 -1.80 -10.15 20.19
N PHE A 254 -0.87 -11.02 19.81
CA PHE A 254 -1.17 -12.43 19.56
C PHE A 254 -1.22 -13.19 20.89
N ALA A 255 -2.24 -14.03 21.06
CA ALA A 255 -2.44 -14.78 22.29
C ALA A 255 -1.29 -15.77 22.59
N THR A 256 -0.72 -16.37 21.54
CA THR A 256 0.41 -17.30 21.66
C THR A 256 1.38 -17.16 20.48
N PRO A 257 2.68 -17.43 20.69
CA PRO A 257 3.66 -17.46 19.60
C PRO A 257 3.37 -18.55 18.55
N SER A 258 2.75 -19.65 18.93
CA SER A 258 2.35 -20.71 18.01
C SER A 258 1.29 -20.21 17.04
N HIS A 259 0.20 -19.63 17.55
CA HIS A 259 -0.84 -19.04 16.72
C HIS A 259 -0.29 -17.95 15.79
N PHE A 260 0.61 -17.09 16.32
CA PHE A 260 1.33 -16.11 15.49
C PHE A 260 2.12 -16.79 14.37
N GLY A 261 2.89 -17.83 14.69
CA GLY A 261 3.69 -18.58 13.71
C GLY A 261 2.85 -19.16 12.57
N ASP A 262 1.70 -19.76 12.89
CA ASP A 262 0.79 -20.35 11.91
C ASP A 262 0.16 -19.29 10.99
N VAL A 263 -0.27 -18.16 11.55
CA VAL A 263 -0.88 -17.07 10.79
C VAL A 263 0.17 -16.36 9.93
N PHE A 264 1.37 -16.18 10.47
CA PHE A 264 2.51 -15.60 9.74
C PHE A 264 2.92 -16.49 8.56
N HIS A 265 3.05 -17.81 8.80
CA HIS A 265 3.40 -18.77 7.74
C HIS A 265 2.36 -18.78 6.62
N ARG A 266 1.08 -18.78 6.96
CA ARG A 266 0.01 -18.70 5.95
C ARG A 266 0.10 -17.43 5.10
N ARG A 267 0.57 -16.32 5.68
CA ARG A 267 0.65 -15.02 4.98
C ARG A 267 1.91 -14.88 4.14
N PHE A 268 3.06 -15.34 4.66
CA PHE A 268 4.38 -15.10 4.05
C PHE A 268 5.02 -16.36 3.46
N GLY A 269 4.37 -17.50 3.51
CA GLY A 269 4.88 -18.77 2.98
C GLY A 269 6.03 -19.38 3.79
N MET A 270 6.49 -18.73 4.88
CA MET A 270 7.59 -19.18 5.71
C MET A 270 7.39 -18.82 7.17
N THR A 271 8.10 -19.53 8.07
CA THR A 271 8.03 -19.25 9.50
C THR A 271 8.68 -17.90 9.85
N PRO A 272 8.29 -17.23 10.96
CA PRO A 272 8.91 -15.98 11.40
C PRO A 272 10.43 -16.07 11.53
N SER A 273 10.95 -17.18 12.07
CA SER A 273 12.39 -17.40 12.21
C SER A 273 13.10 -17.57 10.86
N ALA A 274 12.47 -18.23 9.88
CA ALA A 274 13.00 -18.36 8.52
C ALA A 274 12.98 -16.99 7.82
N TYR A 275 11.91 -16.21 7.98
CA TYR A 275 11.78 -14.85 7.44
C TYR A 275 12.90 -13.93 7.96
N ARG A 276 13.16 -13.97 9.27
CA ARG A 276 14.27 -13.23 9.88
C ARG A 276 15.63 -13.60 9.29
N ARG A 277 15.93 -14.91 9.16
CA ARG A 277 17.20 -15.37 8.58
C ARG A 277 17.37 -14.96 7.12
N ALA A 278 16.30 -15.01 6.34
CA ALA A 278 16.34 -14.64 4.94
C ALA A 278 16.54 -13.13 4.71
N GLY A 279 16.14 -12.28 5.68
CA GLY A 279 16.25 -10.83 5.57
C GLY A 279 17.46 -10.21 6.28
N ARG A 280 18.30 -11.02 6.95
CA ARG A 280 19.57 -10.55 7.52
C ARG A 280 20.71 -10.96 6.57
N PRO A 281 21.57 -10.00 6.18
CA PRO A 281 22.74 -10.28 5.34
C PRO A 281 23.74 -11.20 6.04
#